data_5eab9b2216d679191bde99814695052e
#
_entry.id   5eab9b2216d679191bde99814695052e
#
_cell.length_a   1.000
_cell.length_b   1.000
_cell.length_c   1.000
_cell.angle_alpha   90.00
_cell.angle_beta   90.00
_cell.angle_gamma   90.00
#
_symmetry.space_group_name_H-M   'P 1'
#
loop_
_entity.id
_entity.type
_entity.pdbx_description
1 polymer ?
#
loop_
_entity_poly.entity_id
_entity_poly.type
_entity_poly.pdbx_seq_one_letter_code
_entity_poly.pdbx_strand_id
1 'polypeptide(L)'
;MKSVLKVSLAALTLAFAVSSQAADKLVVATDTAFVPFEFKQGDKYVGFDVDLWAAIAKELKLDYTLKPMDFSGIIPALQTKNVDLALAGITITEERKKAIDFSDGYYKSGLLVMVKADNNDVKSVKDLDGKVVAVKGGTGSVDYAKANIKTKDLRQFPNIDNAYMELGTNRADAVLHDTPNILYFIKTAGNGKFKAVGDSLEAQQ
;
A
#
# COMPACT_ATOMS: atom_id res chain seq x y z
N MET A 1 9.31 -74.89 50.18
CA MET A 1 8.90 -73.47 50.33
C MET A 1 9.46 -72.74 49.16
N LYS A 2 8.63 -72.39 48.17
CA LYS A 2 9.03 -71.74 46.94
C LYS A 2 8.38 -70.30 46.93
N SER A 3 9.22 -69.27 47.08
CA SER A 3 8.80 -67.91 47.05
C SER A 3 8.69 -67.47 45.60
N VAL A 4 7.53 -67.02 45.14
CA VAL A 4 7.27 -66.52 43.81
C VAL A 4 7.38 -65.00 43.85
N LEU A 5 8.44 -64.48 43.21
CA LEU A 5 8.68 -63.05 43.07
C LEU A 5 7.83 -62.51 41.89
N LYS A 6 6.80 -61.74 42.22
CA LYS A 6 5.98 -61.07 41.24
C LYS A 6 6.70 -59.77 40.78
N VAL A 7 7.22 -59.73 39.53
CA VAL A 7 7.73 -58.57 38.91
C VAL A 7 6.57 -57.80 38.25
N SER A 8 6.20 -56.65 38.79
CA SER A 8 5.23 -55.73 38.18
C SER A 8 5.92 -54.84 37.17
N LEU A 9 5.61 -55.07 35.90
CA LEU A 9 6.09 -54.25 34.78
C LEU A 9 5.20 -53.02 34.73
N ALA A 10 5.68 -51.89 35.27
CA ALA A 10 5.04 -50.59 35.11
C ALA A 10 5.38 -50.01 33.73
N ALA A 11 4.42 -50.08 32.83
CA ALA A 11 4.53 -49.42 31.51
C ALA A 11 4.42 -47.90 31.68
N LEU A 12 5.55 -47.21 31.56
CA LEU A 12 5.63 -45.76 31.59
C LEU A 12 5.23 -45.25 30.19
N THR A 13 3.97 -44.90 29.98
CA THR A 13 3.49 -44.21 28.77
C THR A 13 3.93 -42.76 28.83
N LEU A 14 5.03 -42.44 28.14
CA LEU A 14 5.41 -41.05 27.85
C LEU A 14 4.38 -40.48 26.87
N ALA A 15 3.42 -39.72 27.37
CA ALA A 15 2.57 -38.87 26.55
C ALA A 15 3.44 -37.71 26.07
N PHE A 16 3.91 -37.76 24.80
CA PHE A 16 4.43 -36.61 24.11
C PHE A 16 3.29 -35.61 23.91
N ALA A 17 3.17 -34.63 24.79
CA ALA A 17 2.37 -33.45 24.54
C ALA A 17 3.05 -32.69 23.39
N VAL A 18 2.58 -32.90 22.17
CA VAL A 18 2.93 -32.05 21.04
C VAL A 18 2.29 -30.68 21.34
N SER A 19 3.07 -29.80 21.93
CA SER A 19 2.67 -28.40 22.05
C SER A 19 2.51 -27.88 20.62
N SER A 20 1.28 -27.84 20.15
CA SER A 20 0.95 -27.06 18.94
C SER A 20 1.26 -25.60 19.28
N GLN A 21 2.47 -25.16 18.93
CA GLN A 21 2.83 -23.75 18.98
C GLN A 21 1.95 -23.10 17.93
N ALA A 22 0.92 -22.38 18.38
CA ALA A 22 0.14 -21.54 17.47
C ALA A 22 1.15 -20.64 16.77
N ALA A 23 1.25 -20.74 15.46
CA ALA A 23 2.09 -19.84 14.69
C ALA A 23 1.64 -18.41 15.02
N ASP A 24 2.59 -17.54 15.33
CA ASP A 24 2.29 -16.13 15.58
C ASP A 24 1.57 -15.56 14.36
N LYS A 25 0.52 -14.78 14.63
CA LYS A 25 -0.23 -14.12 13.56
C LYS A 25 0.65 -13.15 12.83
N LEU A 26 0.66 -13.24 11.51
CA LEU A 26 1.36 -12.25 10.66
C LEU A 26 0.78 -10.86 10.86
N VAL A 27 1.65 -9.88 10.99
CA VAL A 27 1.28 -8.45 10.99
C VAL A 27 1.47 -7.92 9.58
N VAL A 28 0.35 -7.57 8.92
CA VAL A 28 0.33 -7.13 7.52
C VAL A 28 0.07 -5.63 7.47
N ALA A 29 1.08 -4.87 7.04
CA ALA A 29 0.91 -3.43 6.81
C ALA A 29 0.05 -3.17 5.59
N THR A 30 -0.82 -2.16 5.68
CA THR A 30 -1.60 -1.65 4.57
C THR A 30 -1.70 -0.12 4.66
N ASP A 31 -1.91 0.56 3.55
CA ASP A 31 -2.10 2.00 3.56
C ASP A 31 -3.47 2.36 4.14
N THR A 32 -3.59 3.56 4.68
CA THR A 32 -4.83 4.05 5.28
C THR A 32 -5.85 4.52 4.26
N ALA A 33 -5.40 4.96 3.07
CA ALA A 33 -6.27 5.49 2.02
C ALA A 33 -5.61 5.41 0.63
N PHE A 34 -5.90 4.34 -0.09
CA PHE A 34 -5.51 4.15 -1.49
C PHE A 34 -6.65 3.49 -2.27
N VAL A 35 -7.73 4.22 -2.48
CA VAL A 35 -8.92 3.75 -3.20
C VAL A 35 -8.59 3.48 -4.66
N PRO A 36 -8.99 2.34 -5.26
CA PRO A 36 -9.86 1.28 -4.74
C PRO A 36 -9.13 0.07 -4.12
N PHE A 37 -7.83 0.17 -3.84
CA PHE A 37 -7.00 -0.97 -3.41
C PHE A 37 -7.15 -1.27 -1.93
N GLU A 38 -6.95 -0.28 -1.05
CA GLU A 38 -7.19 -0.38 0.38
C GLU A 38 -7.68 0.95 0.94
N PHE A 39 -8.75 0.90 1.68
CA PHE A 39 -9.35 2.07 2.32
C PHE A 39 -10.30 1.67 3.43
N LYS A 40 -10.59 2.62 4.31
CA LYS A 40 -11.52 2.40 5.42
C LYS A 40 -12.96 2.63 4.96
N GLN A 41 -13.84 1.65 5.19
CA GLN A 41 -15.28 1.75 4.99
C GLN A 41 -16.00 1.37 6.30
N GLY A 42 -16.58 2.34 6.99
CA GLY A 42 -17.04 2.15 8.36
C GLY A 42 -15.86 1.79 9.27
N ASP A 43 -15.96 0.68 9.99
CA ASP A 43 -14.91 0.22 10.90
C ASP A 43 -13.94 -0.82 10.26
N LYS A 44 -14.10 -1.10 8.97
CA LYS A 44 -13.32 -2.13 8.27
C LYS A 44 -12.46 -1.53 7.18
N TYR A 45 -11.32 -2.18 6.94
CA TYR A 45 -10.54 -1.97 5.72
C TYR A 45 -11.07 -2.89 4.64
N VAL A 46 -11.24 -2.34 3.45
CA VAL A 46 -11.78 -3.01 2.26
C VAL A 46 -10.99 -2.58 1.03
N GLY A 47 -11.20 -3.27 -0.09
CA GLY A 47 -10.61 -2.96 -1.38
C GLY A 47 -9.88 -4.14 -1.99
N PHE A 48 -9.38 -3.93 -3.21
CA PHE A 48 -8.77 -4.99 -4.01
C PHE A 48 -7.60 -5.69 -3.28
N ASP A 49 -6.70 -4.92 -2.68
CA ASP A 49 -5.54 -5.45 -1.96
C ASP A 49 -5.96 -6.24 -0.72
N VAL A 50 -6.96 -5.74 0.01
CA VAL A 50 -7.49 -6.42 1.20
C VAL A 50 -8.11 -7.77 0.83
N ASP A 51 -8.89 -7.81 -0.25
CA ASP A 51 -9.54 -9.04 -0.75
C ASP A 51 -8.50 -10.02 -1.30
N LEU A 52 -7.49 -9.52 -2.04
CA LEU A 52 -6.39 -10.33 -2.56
C LEU A 52 -5.62 -11.00 -1.42
N TRP A 53 -5.23 -10.22 -0.40
CA TRP A 53 -4.52 -10.80 0.75
C TRP A 53 -5.38 -11.82 1.51
N ALA A 54 -6.66 -11.53 1.71
CA ALA A 54 -7.57 -12.47 2.37
C ALA A 54 -7.66 -13.81 1.62
N ALA A 55 -7.68 -13.78 0.29
CA ALA A 55 -7.68 -14.98 -0.55
C ALA A 55 -6.35 -15.75 -0.43
N ILE A 56 -5.21 -15.07 -0.49
CA ILE A 56 -3.87 -15.66 -0.34
C ILE A 56 -3.73 -16.30 1.05
N ALA A 57 -4.06 -15.56 2.11
CA ALA A 57 -3.95 -16.04 3.48
C ALA A 57 -4.83 -17.27 3.73
N LYS A 58 -6.03 -17.29 3.15
CA LYS A 58 -6.94 -18.46 3.22
C LYS A 58 -6.33 -19.69 2.54
N GLU A 59 -5.78 -19.53 1.35
CA GLU A 59 -5.16 -20.63 0.59
C GLU A 59 -3.93 -21.19 1.33
N LEU A 60 -3.11 -20.31 1.87
CA LEU A 60 -1.90 -20.67 2.61
C LEU A 60 -2.16 -21.02 4.08
N LYS A 61 -3.40 -20.94 4.55
CA LYS A 61 -3.81 -21.17 5.94
C LYS A 61 -3.03 -20.33 6.94
N LEU A 62 -2.84 -19.04 6.60
CA LEU A 62 -2.14 -18.07 7.42
C LEU A 62 -3.13 -17.24 8.26
N ASP A 63 -2.82 -17.12 9.56
CA ASP A 63 -3.49 -16.14 10.42
C ASP A 63 -2.77 -14.81 10.36
N TYR A 64 -3.53 -13.70 10.30
CA TYR A 64 -2.95 -12.37 10.21
C TYR A 64 -3.81 -11.30 10.89
N THR A 65 -3.18 -10.16 11.10
CA THR A 65 -3.84 -8.89 11.46
C THR A 65 -3.41 -7.80 10.51
N LEU A 66 -4.35 -7.00 10.01
CA LEU A 66 -4.02 -5.79 9.27
C LEU A 66 -3.54 -4.69 10.22
N LYS A 67 -2.47 -4.03 9.83
CA LYS A 67 -1.91 -2.86 10.53
C LYS A 67 -1.87 -1.66 9.59
N PRO A 68 -2.95 -0.86 9.56
CA PRO A 68 -2.99 0.33 8.73
C PRO A 68 -1.98 1.38 9.21
N MET A 69 -1.29 2.01 8.28
CA MET A 69 -0.34 3.08 8.55
C MET A 69 -0.16 3.99 7.34
N ASP A 70 0.46 5.15 7.52
CA ASP A 70 0.81 6.01 6.41
C ASP A 70 1.81 5.30 5.49
N PHE A 71 1.64 5.45 4.18
CA PHE A 71 2.45 4.77 3.17
C PHE A 71 3.96 4.94 3.38
N SER A 72 4.39 6.15 3.73
CA SER A 72 5.81 6.45 3.99
C SER A 72 6.43 5.67 5.15
N GLY A 73 5.61 5.12 6.04
CA GLY A 73 6.03 4.29 7.17
C GLY A 73 6.17 2.80 6.86
N ILE A 74 5.63 2.33 5.74
CA ILE A 74 5.52 0.89 5.46
C ILE A 74 6.90 0.24 5.25
N ILE A 75 7.72 0.78 4.35
CA ILE A 75 9.07 0.22 4.09
C ILE A 75 9.94 0.26 5.36
N PRO A 76 10.02 1.36 6.11
CA PRO A 76 10.71 1.36 7.41
C PRO A 76 10.19 0.32 8.40
N ALA A 77 8.87 0.09 8.45
CA ALA A 77 8.28 -0.91 9.32
C ALA A 77 8.67 -2.35 8.95
N LEU A 78 8.77 -2.65 7.64
CA LEU A 78 9.29 -3.93 7.14
C LEU A 78 10.76 -4.12 7.51
N GLN A 79 11.60 -3.11 7.28
CA GLN A 79 13.04 -3.16 7.59
C GLN A 79 13.31 -3.39 9.08
N THR A 80 12.51 -2.80 9.95
CA THR A 80 12.63 -2.93 11.40
C THR A 80 11.88 -4.14 11.97
N LYS A 81 11.24 -4.94 11.10
CA LYS A 81 10.43 -6.10 11.48
C LYS A 81 9.26 -5.77 12.43
N ASN A 82 8.77 -4.54 12.38
CA ASN A 82 7.55 -4.14 13.08
C ASN A 82 6.28 -4.65 12.37
N VAL A 83 6.43 -5.08 11.13
CA VAL A 83 5.45 -5.81 10.33
C VAL A 83 6.17 -6.91 9.55
N ASP A 84 5.46 -7.99 9.26
CA ASP A 84 6.01 -9.16 8.57
C ASP A 84 5.88 -9.03 7.05
N LEU A 85 4.83 -8.36 6.60
CA LEU A 85 4.46 -8.23 5.20
C LEU A 85 3.71 -6.91 4.99
N ALA A 86 3.70 -6.42 3.75
CA ALA A 86 2.90 -5.26 3.36
C ALA A 86 2.13 -5.54 2.06
N LEU A 87 0.91 -5.04 2.00
CA LEU A 87 0.08 -5.02 0.81
C LEU A 87 -0.55 -3.63 0.72
N ALA A 88 -0.04 -2.81 -0.18
CA ALA A 88 -0.35 -1.39 -0.24
C ALA A 88 -0.02 -0.77 -1.63
N GLY A 89 -0.22 -1.51 -2.71
CA GLY A 89 0.08 -1.04 -4.06
C GLY A 89 1.52 -0.52 -4.22
N ILE A 90 2.48 -1.14 -3.55
CA ILE A 90 3.88 -0.66 -3.51
C ILE A 90 4.54 -0.93 -4.85
N THR A 91 4.84 0.12 -5.61
CA THR A 91 5.57 0.01 -6.88
C THR A 91 6.91 -0.68 -6.68
N ILE A 92 7.19 -1.70 -7.47
CA ILE A 92 8.46 -2.41 -7.50
C ILE A 92 9.49 -1.50 -8.20
N THR A 93 10.53 -1.07 -7.47
CA THR A 93 11.63 -0.29 -8.01
C THR A 93 12.97 -0.87 -7.59
N GLU A 94 14.02 -0.66 -8.39
CA GLU A 94 15.37 -1.13 -8.05
C GLU A 94 15.88 -0.53 -6.73
N GLU A 95 15.45 0.70 -6.40
CA GLU A 95 15.82 1.30 -5.12
C GLU A 95 15.15 0.57 -3.95
N ARG A 96 13.86 0.27 -4.07
CA ARG A 96 13.10 -0.42 -3.02
C ARG A 96 13.55 -1.88 -2.85
N LYS A 97 13.94 -2.55 -3.94
CA LYS A 97 14.51 -3.91 -3.89
C LYS A 97 15.81 -4.01 -3.08
N LYS A 98 16.53 -2.91 -2.90
CA LYS A 98 17.71 -2.89 -2.02
C LYS A 98 17.34 -2.94 -0.53
N ALA A 99 16.10 -2.60 -0.21
CA ALA A 99 15.63 -2.43 1.17
C ALA A 99 14.69 -3.55 1.63
N ILE A 100 13.88 -4.10 0.73
CA ILE A 100 12.86 -5.12 0.98
C ILE A 100 12.75 -6.09 -0.20
N ASP A 101 12.22 -7.28 0.06
CA ASP A 101 11.85 -8.24 -0.98
C ASP A 101 10.44 -7.97 -1.51
N PHE A 102 10.19 -8.36 -2.75
CA PHE A 102 8.90 -8.23 -3.42
C PHE A 102 8.40 -9.58 -3.93
N SER A 103 7.09 -9.73 -4.00
CA SER A 103 6.43 -10.75 -4.83
C SER A 103 6.54 -10.38 -6.31
N ASP A 104 6.04 -11.25 -7.17
CA ASP A 104 5.73 -10.85 -8.55
C ASP A 104 4.69 -9.73 -8.57
N GLY A 105 4.75 -8.87 -9.59
CA GLY A 105 3.79 -7.79 -9.76
C GLY A 105 2.38 -8.34 -10.04
N TYR A 106 1.40 -7.89 -9.26
CA TYR A 106 0.00 -8.33 -9.40
C TYR A 106 -0.89 -7.30 -10.09
N TYR A 107 -0.43 -6.07 -10.24
CA TYR A 107 -1.16 -4.98 -10.90
C TYR A 107 -0.21 -4.06 -11.67
N LYS A 108 -0.59 -3.71 -12.90
CA LYS A 108 0.16 -2.74 -13.70
C LYS A 108 -0.43 -1.34 -13.51
N SER A 109 0.33 -0.43 -12.94
CA SER A 109 -0.05 0.96 -12.73
C SER A 109 0.88 1.91 -13.47
N GLY A 110 0.62 3.19 -13.37
CA GLY A 110 1.43 4.31 -13.83
C GLY A 110 1.06 5.56 -13.06
N LEU A 111 1.69 6.69 -13.36
CA LEU A 111 1.36 7.98 -12.77
C LEU A 111 0.53 8.81 -13.74
N LEU A 112 -0.39 9.62 -13.22
CA LEU A 112 -1.26 10.48 -14.01
C LEU A 112 -1.34 11.86 -13.36
N VAL A 113 -1.50 12.88 -14.19
CA VAL A 113 -1.73 14.25 -13.73
C VAL A 113 -3.22 14.52 -13.65
N MET A 114 -3.67 15.07 -12.52
CA MET A 114 -5.02 15.57 -12.34
C MET A 114 -5.00 17.06 -12.12
N VAL A 115 -5.91 17.76 -12.77
CA VAL A 115 -6.13 19.20 -12.65
C VAL A 115 -7.60 19.51 -12.45
N LYS A 116 -7.93 20.75 -12.12
CA LYS A 116 -9.33 21.20 -12.12
C LYS A 116 -9.92 21.14 -13.53
N ALA A 117 -11.21 20.90 -13.63
CA ALA A 117 -11.89 20.73 -14.92
C ALA A 117 -11.79 22.00 -15.81
N ASP A 118 -11.76 23.17 -15.20
CA ASP A 118 -11.63 24.48 -15.87
C ASP A 118 -10.18 24.87 -16.18
N ASN A 119 -9.18 24.10 -15.74
CA ASN A 119 -7.78 24.35 -16.05
C ASN A 119 -7.50 24.05 -17.53
N ASN A 120 -6.94 25.03 -18.26
CA ASN A 120 -6.56 24.89 -19.67
C ASN A 120 -5.06 25.06 -19.91
N ASP A 121 -4.29 25.34 -18.85
CA ASP A 121 -2.85 25.64 -18.92
C ASP A 121 -2.01 24.37 -18.82
N VAL A 122 -2.44 23.39 -18.03
CA VAL A 122 -1.76 22.11 -17.84
C VAL A 122 -2.46 21.04 -18.66
N LYS A 123 -1.78 20.49 -19.67
CA LYS A 123 -2.27 19.46 -20.58
C LYS A 123 -1.53 18.13 -20.41
N SER A 124 -0.39 18.16 -19.75
CA SER A 124 0.45 16.99 -19.53
C SER A 124 1.43 17.24 -18.36
N VAL A 125 2.20 16.22 -17.99
CA VAL A 125 3.29 16.35 -17.00
C VAL A 125 4.34 17.38 -17.41
N LYS A 126 4.53 17.63 -18.70
CA LYS A 126 5.51 18.60 -19.23
C LYS A 126 5.17 20.04 -18.88
N ASP A 127 3.92 20.33 -18.59
CA ASP A 127 3.43 21.67 -18.26
C ASP A 127 3.50 21.96 -16.74
N LEU A 128 4.08 21.05 -15.95
CA LEU A 128 4.17 21.19 -14.50
C LEU A 128 5.39 22.01 -14.03
N ASP A 129 6.31 22.37 -14.92
CA ASP A 129 7.42 23.26 -14.58
C ASP A 129 6.89 24.61 -14.09
N GLY A 130 7.41 25.08 -12.96
CA GLY A 130 6.97 26.33 -12.32
C GLY A 130 5.60 26.27 -11.64
N LYS A 131 4.94 25.10 -11.58
CA LYS A 131 3.65 24.92 -10.94
C LYS A 131 3.79 24.41 -9.50
N VAL A 132 2.74 24.58 -8.71
CA VAL A 132 2.59 23.96 -7.39
C VAL A 132 1.96 22.59 -7.61
N VAL A 133 2.70 21.52 -7.32
CA VAL A 133 2.26 20.14 -7.50
C VAL A 133 2.07 19.47 -6.14
N ALA A 134 0.90 18.90 -5.90
CA ALA A 134 0.60 18.14 -4.69
C ALA A 134 0.73 16.64 -4.95
N VAL A 135 1.33 15.92 -4.01
CA VAL A 135 1.61 14.48 -4.10
C VAL A 135 1.43 13.80 -2.75
N LYS A 136 1.26 12.48 -2.74
CA LYS A 136 1.34 11.68 -1.53
C LYS A 136 2.79 11.38 -1.19
N GLY A 137 3.18 11.60 0.06
CA GLY A 137 4.54 11.39 0.54
C GLY A 137 4.98 9.93 0.49
N GLY A 138 6.27 9.69 0.17
CA GLY A 138 6.86 8.37 0.09
C GLY A 138 6.48 7.55 -1.14
N THR A 139 5.67 8.08 -2.04
CA THR A 139 5.24 7.40 -3.28
C THR A 139 6.18 7.68 -4.45
N GLY A 140 6.07 6.87 -5.50
CA GLY A 140 6.79 7.09 -6.76
C GLY A 140 6.50 8.46 -7.42
N SER A 141 5.36 9.09 -7.09
CA SER A 141 5.04 10.44 -7.55
C SER A 141 6.03 11.49 -7.04
N VAL A 142 6.50 11.34 -5.79
CA VAL A 142 7.53 12.23 -5.21
C VAL A 142 8.83 12.09 -5.96
N ASP A 143 9.27 10.83 -6.18
CA ASP A 143 10.54 10.53 -6.83
C ASP A 143 10.52 11.00 -8.28
N TYR A 144 9.44 10.71 -9.00
CA TYR A 144 9.24 11.17 -10.36
C TYR A 144 9.26 12.71 -10.47
N ALA A 145 8.49 13.38 -9.59
CA ALA A 145 8.42 14.85 -9.62
C ALA A 145 9.78 15.49 -9.36
N LYS A 146 10.52 15.01 -8.36
CA LYS A 146 11.87 15.51 -8.04
C LYS A 146 12.88 15.29 -9.17
N ALA A 147 12.77 14.16 -9.88
CA ALA A 147 13.70 13.82 -10.94
C ALA A 147 13.39 14.53 -12.27
N ASN A 148 12.11 14.82 -12.56
CA ASN A 148 11.67 15.17 -13.91
C ASN A 148 10.96 16.52 -14.02
N ILE A 149 10.59 17.18 -12.91
CA ILE A 149 9.78 18.40 -12.94
C ILE A 149 10.45 19.50 -12.10
N LYS A 150 10.60 20.67 -12.67
CA LYS A 150 11.08 21.86 -11.95
C LYS A 150 9.90 22.60 -11.30
N THR A 151 9.27 21.95 -10.32
CA THR A 151 8.10 22.52 -9.64
C THR A 151 8.44 23.83 -8.93
N LYS A 152 7.48 24.77 -8.87
CA LYS A 152 7.57 25.94 -7.99
C LYS A 152 7.54 25.51 -6.52
N ASP A 153 6.68 24.53 -6.19
CA ASP A 153 6.54 23.94 -4.88
C ASP A 153 6.03 22.51 -5.04
N LEU A 154 6.68 21.53 -4.37
CA LEU A 154 6.25 20.15 -4.35
C LEU A 154 5.68 19.83 -2.96
N ARG A 155 4.36 19.89 -2.84
CA ARG A 155 3.64 19.69 -1.59
C ARG A 155 3.35 18.22 -1.35
N GLN A 156 3.91 17.67 -0.28
CA GLN A 156 3.76 16.29 0.09
C GLN A 156 2.78 16.14 1.26
N PHE A 157 1.85 15.21 1.13
CA PHE A 157 0.83 14.92 2.13
C PHE A 157 0.89 13.44 2.55
N PRO A 158 0.59 13.11 3.80
CA PRO A 158 0.54 11.71 4.24
C PRO A 158 -0.59 10.95 3.54
N ASN A 159 -1.70 11.64 3.23
CA ASN A 159 -2.86 11.07 2.55
C ASN A 159 -3.13 11.80 1.24
N ILE A 160 -3.51 11.04 0.19
CA ILE A 160 -3.80 11.60 -1.13
C ILE A 160 -5.02 12.53 -1.13
N ASP A 161 -6.01 12.27 -0.27
CA ASP A 161 -7.20 13.12 -0.16
C ASP A 161 -6.84 14.57 0.21
N ASN A 162 -5.79 14.76 1.00
CA ASN A 162 -5.28 16.10 1.30
C ASN A 162 -4.71 16.80 0.05
N ALA A 163 -4.01 16.06 -0.82
CA ALA A 163 -3.53 16.60 -2.10
C ALA A 163 -4.70 16.98 -3.02
N TYR A 164 -5.75 16.16 -3.06
CA TYR A 164 -6.97 16.48 -3.83
C TYR A 164 -7.68 17.73 -3.29
N MET A 165 -7.69 17.90 -1.98
CA MET A 165 -8.25 19.10 -1.33
C MET A 165 -7.43 20.37 -1.67
N GLU A 166 -6.10 20.28 -1.70
CA GLU A 166 -5.22 21.38 -2.13
C GLU A 166 -5.54 21.83 -3.55
N LEU A 167 -5.72 20.86 -4.47
CA LEU A 167 -6.11 21.15 -5.85
C LEU A 167 -7.52 21.77 -5.90
N GLY A 168 -8.48 21.22 -5.19
CA GLY A 168 -9.85 21.69 -5.17
C GLY A 168 -10.01 23.11 -4.64
N THR A 169 -9.12 23.55 -3.75
CA THR A 169 -9.11 24.88 -3.13
C THR A 169 -8.13 25.87 -3.77
N ASN A 170 -7.59 25.54 -4.95
CA ASN A 170 -6.63 26.36 -5.70
C ASN A 170 -5.31 26.64 -4.96
N ARG A 171 -4.93 25.78 -4.00
CA ARG A 171 -3.64 25.86 -3.34
C ARG A 171 -2.56 25.04 -4.05
N ALA A 172 -2.96 24.12 -4.92
CA ALA A 172 -2.09 23.44 -5.88
C ALA A 172 -2.65 23.62 -7.30
N ASP A 173 -1.78 23.60 -8.29
CA ASP A 173 -2.14 23.66 -9.71
C ASP A 173 -2.47 22.28 -10.28
N ALA A 174 -1.84 21.25 -9.73
CA ALA A 174 -2.02 19.86 -10.15
C ALA A 174 -1.75 18.88 -9.02
N VAL A 175 -2.28 17.65 -9.18
CA VAL A 175 -1.89 16.47 -8.41
C VAL A 175 -1.22 15.48 -9.36
N LEU A 176 -0.13 14.85 -8.91
CA LEU A 176 0.50 13.71 -9.58
C LEU A 176 0.38 12.51 -8.68
N HIS A 177 -0.27 11.45 -9.15
CA HIS A 177 -0.49 10.23 -8.37
C HIS A 177 -0.79 9.03 -9.27
N ASP A 178 -0.95 7.86 -8.67
CA ASP A 178 -1.23 6.61 -9.37
C ASP A 178 -2.49 6.70 -10.22
N THR A 179 -2.36 6.27 -11.46
CA THR A 179 -3.43 6.34 -12.48
C THR A 179 -4.76 5.76 -12.00
N PRO A 180 -4.82 4.54 -11.43
CA PRO A 180 -6.10 3.96 -11.04
C PRO A 180 -6.79 4.74 -9.93
N ASN A 181 -6.04 5.30 -8.98
CA ASN A 181 -6.60 6.10 -7.91
C ASN A 181 -7.18 7.43 -8.42
N ILE A 182 -6.44 8.14 -9.28
CA ILE A 182 -6.92 9.38 -9.90
C ILE A 182 -8.20 9.14 -10.72
N LEU A 183 -8.20 8.12 -11.57
CA LEU A 183 -9.36 7.82 -12.41
C LEU A 183 -10.58 7.41 -11.57
N TYR A 184 -10.36 6.64 -10.51
CA TYR A 184 -11.43 6.28 -9.59
C TYR A 184 -12.00 7.51 -8.88
N PHE A 185 -11.14 8.38 -8.34
CA PHE A 185 -11.57 9.60 -7.69
C PHE A 185 -12.38 10.51 -8.61
N ILE A 186 -11.91 10.77 -9.83
CA ILE A 186 -12.63 11.59 -10.82
C ILE A 186 -14.03 11.02 -11.08
N LYS A 187 -14.12 9.70 -11.23
CA LYS A 187 -15.38 9.01 -11.55
C LYS A 187 -16.39 9.01 -10.40
N THR A 188 -15.92 8.92 -9.16
CA THR A 188 -16.78 8.67 -7.99
C THR A 188 -16.99 9.91 -7.11
N ALA A 189 -15.93 10.61 -6.75
CA ALA A 189 -15.94 11.72 -5.81
C ALA A 189 -15.63 13.08 -6.45
N GLY A 190 -15.10 13.10 -7.67
CA GLY A 190 -14.67 14.31 -8.36
C GLY A 190 -15.79 15.27 -8.77
N ASN A 191 -17.03 14.76 -8.83
CA ASN A 191 -18.24 15.56 -9.10
C ASN A 191 -18.10 16.52 -10.30
N GLY A 192 -17.39 16.12 -11.36
CA GLY A 192 -17.14 16.93 -12.54
C GLY A 192 -16.19 18.11 -12.34
N LYS A 193 -15.58 18.25 -11.15
CA LYS A 193 -14.69 19.37 -10.82
C LYS A 193 -13.23 19.15 -11.25
N PHE A 194 -12.87 17.93 -11.60
CA PHE A 194 -11.49 17.52 -11.93
C PHE A 194 -11.45 16.74 -13.23
N LYS A 195 -10.30 16.77 -13.87
CA LYS A 195 -9.99 15.98 -15.07
C LYS A 195 -8.56 15.47 -15.03
N ALA A 196 -8.33 14.31 -15.61
CA ALA A 196 -7.00 13.81 -15.93
C ALA A 196 -6.49 14.45 -17.20
N VAL A 197 -5.18 14.69 -17.28
CA VAL A 197 -4.52 15.29 -18.45
C VAL A 197 -3.24 14.55 -18.79
N GLY A 198 -2.94 14.45 -20.08
CA GLY A 198 -1.82 13.70 -20.63
C GLY A 198 -2.03 12.19 -20.55
N ASP A 199 -1.02 11.47 -20.99
CA ASP A 199 -1.00 10.01 -20.92
C ASP A 199 -0.53 9.54 -19.56
N SER A 200 -0.93 8.33 -19.16
CA SER A 200 -0.39 7.66 -17.98
C SER A 200 1.10 7.41 -18.21
N LEU A 201 1.91 7.91 -17.29
CA LEU A 201 3.34 7.65 -17.27
C LEU A 201 3.53 6.22 -16.79
N GLU A 202 4.29 5.43 -17.54
CA GLU A 202 4.55 4.04 -17.11
C GLU A 202 5.21 4.03 -15.74
N ALA A 203 4.68 3.21 -14.84
CA ALA A 203 5.38 2.89 -13.61
C ALA A 203 6.67 2.14 -14.03
N GLN A 204 7.80 2.56 -13.50
CA GLN A 204 8.99 1.73 -13.57
C GLN A 204 8.65 0.43 -12.82
N GLN A 205 8.66 -0.64 -13.57
CA GLN A 205 8.45 -2.01 -13.06
C GLN A 205 9.70 -2.46 -12.34
#